data_828abfbd1dba312b8341112319d45242
#
_entry.id   828abfbd1dba312b8341112319d45242
#
_cell.length_a   1.000
_cell.length_b   1.000
_cell.length_c   1.000
_cell.angle_alpha   90.00
_cell.angle_beta   90.00
_cell.angle_gamma   90.00
#
_symmetry.space_group_name_H-M   'P 1'
#
loop_
_entity.id
_entity.type
_entity.pdbx_description
1 polymer ?
#
loop_
_entity_poly.entity_id
_entity_poly.type
_entity_poly.pdbx_seq_one_letter_code
_entity_poly.pdbx_strand_id
1 'polypeptide(L)'
;SSSAEVTALPPFKREDYVTLHEVEIPGLERHVHVESGEVLVPLPELERNVKRRTFFANLTYVTGLFIGLPLVYPVLKFLMNPMYASLDNRWLMVGNIAKVKTEDVGTQFQYKRRVKEAYMPESEIEKNVWVVKATPAVLERVYQGKDLEFRDAAGKPIWTNKKDIPYLAFSGKCPHLGCGFKWRNHKVLGPVFLCPCHLSIYDASGKVLDGPAPRSLDMMPIQVSA
;
A
#
# COMPACT_ATOMS: atom_id res chain seq x y z
N SER A 1 -26.43 49.72 -44.88
CA SER A 1 -27.74 49.09 -44.69
C SER A 1 -27.78 47.79 -45.48
N SER A 2 -27.47 46.71 -44.83
CA SER A 2 -27.60 45.36 -45.35
C SER A 2 -28.97 44.84 -44.83
N SER A 3 -29.94 44.84 -45.70
CA SER A 3 -31.22 44.19 -45.47
C SER A 3 -31.00 42.69 -45.48
N ALA A 4 -31.11 42.07 -44.32
CA ALA A 4 -31.18 40.63 -44.22
C ALA A 4 -32.47 40.17 -44.88
N GLU A 5 -32.34 39.45 -46.00
CA GLU A 5 -33.42 38.79 -46.68
C GLU A 5 -34.01 37.74 -45.74
N VAL A 6 -35.21 38.00 -45.24
CA VAL A 6 -35.95 37.04 -44.46
C VAL A 6 -36.46 35.96 -45.42
N THR A 7 -35.71 34.88 -45.53
CA THR A 7 -36.14 33.70 -46.27
C THR A 7 -37.40 33.16 -45.60
N ALA A 8 -38.52 33.23 -46.34
CA ALA A 8 -39.80 32.70 -45.85
C ALA A 8 -39.59 31.21 -45.53
N LEU A 9 -40.00 30.83 -44.31
CA LEU A 9 -40.00 29.42 -43.88
C LEU A 9 -40.89 28.62 -44.86
N PRO A 10 -40.49 27.39 -45.22
CA PRO A 10 -41.34 26.51 -46.02
C PRO A 10 -42.69 26.31 -45.33
N PRO A 11 -43.78 26.05 -46.13
CA PRO A 11 -45.08 25.85 -45.54
C PRO A 11 -45.05 24.70 -44.54
N PHE A 12 -45.62 24.96 -43.36
CA PHE A 12 -45.70 24.03 -42.26
C PHE A 12 -46.43 22.74 -42.68
N LYS A 13 -45.74 21.60 -42.57
CA LYS A 13 -46.35 20.27 -42.67
C LYS A 13 -46.09 19.55 -41.35
N ARG A 14 -47.15 19.14 -40.65
CA ARG A 14 -47.06 18.52 -39.32
C ARG A 14 -46.24 17.23 -39.30
N GLU A 15 -46.19 16.52 -40.40
CA GLU A 15 -45.43 15.30 -40.61
C GLU A 15 -43.90 15.49 -40.55
N ASP A 16 -43.41 16.73 -40.75
CA ASP A 16 -41.98 17.07 -40.74
C ASP A 16 -41.48 17.45 -39.32
N TYR A 17 -42.35 17.39 -38.30
CA TYR A 17 -42.06 17.82 -36.95
C TYR A 17 -42.39 16.75 -35.91
N VAL A 18 -41.65 16.72 -34.81
CA VAL A 18 -41.89 15.86 -33.64
C VAL A 18 -42.39 16.69 -32.49
N THR A 19 -43.43 16.21 -31.84
CA THR A 19 -43.99 16.84 -30.63
C THR A 19 -43.12 16.49 -29.43
N LEU A 20 -42.54 17.49 -28.79
CA LEU A 20 -41.77 17.33 -27.57
C LEU A 20 -42.63 17.79 -26.39
N HIS A 21 -42.93 16.85 -25.47
CA HIS A 21 -43.52 17.18 -24.18
C HIS A 21 -42.38 17.54 -23.20
N GLU A 22 -42.38 18.76 -22.67
CA GLU A 22 -41.59 19.25 -21.54
C GLU A 22 -40.07 19.01 -21.58
N VAL A 23 -39.40 19.22 -22.70
CA VAL A 23 -37.92 19.20 -22.72
C VAL A 23 -37.41 20.58 -23.14
N GLU A 24 -36.88 21.35 -22.20
CA GLU A 24 -36.07 22.55 -22.49
C GLU A 24 -34.75 22.12 -23.16
N ILE A 25 -34.62 22.35 -24.45
CA ILE A 25 -33.35 22.14 -25.16
C ILE A 25 -32.68 23.50 -25.32
N PRO A 26 -31.60 23.79 -24.59
CA PRO A 26 -30.89 25.07 -24.69
C PRO A 26 -30.39 25.31 -26.11
N GLY A 27 -30.72 26.45 -26.69
CA GLY A 27 -30.26 26.87 -28.02
C GLY A 27 -31.25 26.58 -29.17
N LEU A 28 -32.44 26.05 -28.91
CA LEU A 28 -33.46 25.76 -29.93
C LEU A 28 -34.51 26.87 -30.11
N GLU A 29 -34.35 28.00 -29.43
CA GLU A 29 -35.36 29.08 -29.36
C GLU A 29 -35.71 29.72 -30.72
N ARG A 30 -34.95 29.46 -31.77
CA ARG A 30 -35.17 30.14 -33.09
C ARG A 30 -36.06 29.39 -34.09
N HIS A 31 -36.44 28.15 -33.82
CA HIS A 31 -37.12 27.31 -34.81
C HIS A 31 -38.28 26.51 -34.20
N VAL A 32 -38.88 27.02 -33.14
CA VAL A 32 -39.98 26.32 -32.46
C VAL A 32 -41.29 26.88 -32.93
N HIS A 33 -42.14 26.05 -33.52
CA HIS A 33 -43.52 26.35 -33.81
C HIS A 33 -44.39 25.91 -32.61
N VAL A 34 -45.08 26.84 -32.00
CA VAL A 34 -46.01 26.55 -30.90
C VAL A 34 -47.44 26.57 -31.43
N GLU A 35 -48.07 25.43 -31.49
CA GLU A 35 -49.49 25.28 -31.83
C GLU A 35 -50.19 24.60 -30.65
N SER A 36 -51.17 25.26 -30.06
CA SER A 36 -51.97 24.68 -28.97
C SER A 36 -51.22 24.18 -27.75
N GLY A 37 -50.10 24.82 -27.38
CA GLY A 37 -49.29 24.43 -26.22
C GLY A 37 -48.27 23.28 -26.49
N GLU A 38 -48.20 22.80 -27.72
CA GLU A 38 -47.20 21.82 -28.14
C GLU A 38 -46.02 22.51 -28.83
N VAL A 39 -44.80 22.10 -28.46
CA VAL A 39 -43.57 22.60 -29.08
C VAL A 39 -43.16 21.65 -30.21
N LEU A 40 -43.18 22.14 -31.44
CA LEU A 40 -42.81 21.37 -32.63
C LEU A 40 -41.42 21.74 -33.11
N VAL A 41 -40.54 20.76 -33.24
CA VAL A 41 -39.16 20.94 -33.72
C VAL A 41 -38.97 20.19 -35.04
N PRO A 42 -38.33 20.81 -36.05
CA PRO A 42 -38.04 20.13 -37.32
C PRO A 42 -37.17 18.87 -37.10
N LEU A 43 -37.64 17.73 -37.60
CA LEU A 43 -36.92 16.44 -37.51
C LEU A 43 -35.44 16.49 -37.93
N PRO A 44 -35.09 17.11 -39.09
CA PRO A 44 -33.68 17.16 -39.51
C PRO A 44 -32.78 17.93 -38.54
N GLU A 45 -33.35 18.94 -37.88
CA GLU A 45 -32.58 19.76 -36.91
C GLU A 45 -32.42 19.03 -35.57
N LEU A 46 -33.44 18.31 -35.13
CA LEU A 46 -33.39 17.47 -33.95
C LEU A 46 -32.36 16.35 -34.10
N GLU A 47 -32.39 15.62 -35.23
CA GLU A 47 -31.43 14.57 -35.51
C GLU A 47 -29.97 15.08 -35.55
N ARG A 48 -29.76 16.25 -36.15
CA ARG A 48 -28.44 16.88 -36.22
C ARG A 48 -27.90 17.22 -34.83
N ASN A 49 -28.73 17.76 -33.95
CA ASN A 49 -28.35 18.13 -32.60
C ASN A 49 -28.10 16.89 -31.72
N VAL A 50 -28.88 15.83 -31.86
CA VAL A 50 -28.66 14.55 -31.19
C VAL A 50 -27.32 13.94 -31.61
N LYS A 51 -27.02 13.90 -32.92
CA LYS A 51 -25.76 13.37 -33.45
C LYS A 51 -24.56 14.15 -32.90
N ARG A 52 -24.61 15.48 -32.88
CA ARG A 52 -23.55 16.33 -32.30
C ARG A 52 -23.35 16.04 -30.82
N ARG A 53 -24.43 15.98 -30.06
CA ARG A 53 -24.39 15.72 -28.63
C ARG A 53 -23.76 14.35 -28.31
N THR A 54 -24.15 13.33 -29.05
CA THR A 54 -23.58 11.98 -28.92
C THR A 54 -22.10 11.95 -29.30
N PHE A 55 -21.72 12.67 -30.36
CA PHE A 55 -20.33 12.77 -30.76
C PHE A 55 -19.46 13.39 -29.67
N PHE A 56 -19.85 14.53 -29.10
CA PHE A 56 -19.09 15.17 -28.03
C PHE A 56 -19.07 14.34 -26.74
N ALA A 57 -20.18 13.68 -26.41
CA ALA A 57 -20.21 12.77 -25.27
C ALA A 57 -19.23 11.61 -25.45
N ASN A 58 -19.23 10.96 -26.59
CA ASN A 58 -18.28 9.88 -26.89
C ASN A 58 -16.84 10.36 -26.91
N LEU A 59 -16.57 11.54 -27.48
CA LEU A 59 -15.24 12.15 -27.48
C LEU A 59 -14.78 12.40 -26.05
N THR A 60 -15.63 12.91 -25.16
CA THR A 60 -15.32 13.13 -23.75
C THR A 60 -15.00 11.81 -23.03
N TYR A 61 -15.79 10.76 -23.27
CA TYR A 61 -15.51 9.43 -22.69
C TYR A 61 -14.19 8.85 -23.16
N VAL A 62 -13.93 8.92 -24.48
CA VAL A 62 -12.67 8.41 -25.07
C VAL A 62 -11.48 9.19 -24.52
N THR A 63 -11.56 10.52 -24.48
CA THR A 63 -10.49 11.38 -23.95
C THR A 63 -10.29 11.11 -22.44
N GLY A 64 -11.38 10.99 -21.68
CA GLY A 64 -11.35 10.64 -20.27
C GLY A 64 -10.69 9.28 -20.02
N LEU A 65 -10.96 8.30 -20.86
CA LEU A 65 -10.34 6.98 -20.79
C LEU A 65 -8.84 7.05 -21.09
N PHE A 66 -8.44 7.80 -22.14
CA PHE A 66 -7.03 8.00 -22.51
C PHE A 66 -6.21 8.68 -21.43
N ILE A 67 -6.79 9.64 -20.71
CA ILE A 67 -6.13 10.34 -19.59
C ILE A 67 -6.22 9.52 -18.31
N GLY A 68 -7.38 8.94 -18.04
CA GLY A 68 -7.67 8.22 -16.79
C GLY A 68 -6.89 6.93 -16.63
N LEU A 69 -6.81 6.11 -17.67
CA LEU A 69 -6.10 4.82 -17.60
C LEU A 69 -4.62 4.94 -17.20
N PRO A 70 -3.82 5.85 -17.81
CA PRO A 70 -2.43 6.05 -17.39
C PRO A 70 -2.27 6.53 -15.96
N LEU A 71 -3.27 7.23 -15.40
CA LEU A 71 -3.24 7.69 -14.01
C LEU A 71 -3.71 6.60 -13.02
N VAL A 72 -4.75 5.85 -13.37
CA VAL A 72 -5.31 4.79 -12.52
C VAL A 72 -4.38 3.58 -12.45
N TYR A 73 -3.73 3.22 -13.57
CA TYR A 73 -2.85 2.04 -13.62
C TYR A 73 -1.73 2.05 -12.57
N PRO A 74 -0.90 3.09 -12.43
CA PRO A 74 0.15 3.11 -11.40
C PRO A 74 -0.41 3.12 -9.98
N VAL A 75 -1.56 3.76 -9.76
CA VAL A 75 -2.23 3.74 -8.44
C VAL A 75 -2.69 2.33 -8.09
N LEU A 76 -3.35 1.64 -9.00
CA LEU A 76 -3.77 0.25 -8.79
C LEU A 76 -2.56 -0.67 -8.60
N LYS A 77 -1.51 -0.51 -9.40
CA LYS A 77 -0.27 -1.28 -9.26
C LYS A 77 0.38 -1.05 -7.90
N PHE A 78 0.40 0.19 -7.42
CA PHE A 78 0.91 0.51 -6.09
C PHE A 78 0.09 -0.14 -4.98
N LEU A 79 -1.24 -0.04 -5.04
CA LEU A 79 -2.14 -0.65 -4.05
C LEU A 79 -2.07 -2.19 -4.04
N MET A 80 -1.88 -2.79 -5.22
CA MET A 80 -1.81 -4.25 -5.37
C MET A 80 -0.40 -4.81 -5.11
N ASN A 81 0.63 -3.94 -5.09
CA ASN A 81 2.02 -4.37 -4.91
C ASN A 81 2.26 -5.27 -3.68
N PRO A 82 1.68 -5.01 -2.48
CA PRO A 82 1.85 -5.88 -1.33
C PRO A 82 1.35 -7.30 -1.55
N MET A 83 0.37 -7.51 -2.41
CA MET A 83 -0.18 -8.84 -2.72
C MET A 83 0.74 -9.65 -3.63
N TYR A 84 1.54 -8.99 -4.46
CA TYR A 84 2.44 -9.60 -5.43
C TYR A 84 3.91 -9.53 -5.02
N ALA A 85 4.23 -8.78 -3.95
CA ALA A 85 5.60 -8.69 -3.46
C ALA A 85 6.05 -10.06 -2.95
N SER A 86 6.96 -10.69 -3.66
CA SER A 86 7.61 -11.90 -3.19
C SER A 86 8.54 -11.54 -2.03
N LEU A 87 8.30 -12.14 -0.86
CA LEU A 87 9.25 -12.06 0.24
C LEU A 87 10.52 -12.82 -0.17
N ASP A 88 11.67 -12.14 -0.08
CA ASP A 88 12.96 -12.80 -0.27
C ASP A 88 13.26 -13.68 0.96
N ASN A 89 12.97 -14.97 0.82
CA ASN A 89 13.13 -15.98 1.89
C ASN A 89 14.55 -16.59 1.90
N ARG A 90 15.52 -15.96 1.24
CA ARG A 90 16.89 -16.47 1.24
C ARG A 90 17.53 -16.29 2.62
N TRP A 91 18.20 -17.33 3.07
CA TRP A 91 19.02 -17.27 4.27
C TRP A 91 20.26 -16.39 4.04
N LEU A 92 20.52 -15.51 4.98
CA LEU A 92 21.70 -14.63 4.97
C LEU A 92 22.60 -15.01 6.14
N MET A 93 23.87 -15.27 5.86
CA MET A 93 24.84 -15.45 6.90
C MET A 93 25.13 -14.11 7.57
N VAL A 94 24.79 -13.99 8.84
CA VAL A 94 24.95 -12.76 9.61
C VAL A 94 26.22 -12.74 10.45
N GLY A 95 26.78 -13.89 10.79
CA GLY A 95 28.01 -13.97 11.55
C GLY A 95 28.32 -15.36 12.11
N ASN A 96 29.45 -15.44 12.80
CA ASN A 96 29.86 -16.67 13.46
C ASN A 96 29.32 -16.70 14.91
N ILE A 97 28.79 -17.84 15.30
CA ILE A 97 28.20 -18.08 16.62
C ILE A 97 29.23 -17.93 17.77
N ALA A 98 30.50 -18.18 17.49
CA ALA A 98 31.59 -17.99 18.47
C ALA A 98 31.75 -16.52 18.92
N LYS A 99 31.21 -15.57 18.18
CA LYS A 99 31.19 -14.14 18.54
C LYS A 99 30.04 -13.76 19.44
N VAL A 100 29.05 -14.65 19.63
CA VAL A 100 27.95 -14.40 20.54
C VAL A 100 28.47 -14.39 21.96
N LYS A 101 28.14 -13.33 22.68
CA LYS A 101 28.55 -13.12 24.05
C LYS A 101 27.96 -14.18 24.99
N THR A 102 28.27 -14.06 26.24
CA THR A 102 27.74 -14.90 27.32
C THR A 102 26.21 -14.90 27.34
N GLU A 103 25.63 -15.84 28.10
CA GLU A 103 24.17 -16.01 28.19
C GLU A 103 23.42 -14.73 28.56
N ASP A 104 22.24 -14.60 27.99
CA ASP A 104 21.34 -13.47 28.15
C ASP A 104 21.93 -12.09 27.81
N VAL A 105 22.99 -12.04 26.99
CA VAL A 105 23.61 -10.80 26.53
C VAL A 105 23.40 -10.62 25.03
N GLY A 106 22.83 -9.49 24.65
CA GLY A 106 22.61 -9.13 23.24
C GLY A 106 23.94 -8.87 22.50
N THR A 107 24.18 -9.60 21.43
CA THR A 107 25.29 -9.38 20.51
C THR A 107 24.76 -8.86 19.18
N GLN A 108 25.27 -7.72 18.74
CA GLN A 108 24.86 -7.10 17.50
C GLN A 108 25.70 -7.62 16.33
N PHE A 109 25.03 -8.03 15.27
CA PHE A 109 25.61 -8.32 13.98
C PHE A 109 25.08 -7.36 12.92
N GLN A 110 25.92 -7.02 11.96
CA GLN A 110 25.55 -6.23 10.79
C GLN A 110 25.58 -7.13 9.58
N TYR A 111 24.56 -6.99 8.72
CA TYR A 111 24.51 -7.71 7.45
C TYR A 111 24.04 -6.79 6.34
N LYS A 112 24.52 -7.06 5.13
CA LYS A 112 24.11 -6.34 3.92
C LYS A 112 23.04 -7.11 3.20
N ARG A 113 21.98 -6.43 2.86
CA ARG A 113 20.90 -6.98 2.04
C ARG A 113 20.73 -6.14 0.79
N ARG A 114 20.69 -6.80 -0.35
CA ARG A 114 20.30 -6.16 -1.61
C ARG A 114 18.80 -5.98 -1.62
N VAL A 115 18.35 -4.77 -1.85
CA VAL A 115 16.93 -4.41 -1.95
C VAL A 115 16.72 -3.72 -3.28
N LYS A 116 15.71 -4.19 -3.98
CA LYS A 116 15.21 -3.55 -5.20
C LYS A 116 13.90 -2.88 -4.86
N GLU A 117 13.92 -1.57 -4.74
CA GLU A 117 12.71 -0.78 -4.53
C GLU A 117 12.19 -0.30 -5.88
N ALA A 118 10.93 -0.59 -6.16
CA ALA A 118 10.12 -0.25 -7.34
C ALA A 118 10.86 0.33 -8.57
N TYR A 119 11.29 1.59 -8.50
CA TYR A 119 11.91 2.32 -9.61
C TYR A 119 13.39 2.67 -9.37
N MET A 120 13.96 2.25 -8.24
CA MET A 120 15.36 2.51 -7.92
C MET A 120 16.25 1.32 -8.34
N PRO A 121 17.51 1.58 -8.71
CA PRO A 121 18.47 0.52 -8.94
C PRO A 121 18.67 -0.29 -7.63
N GLU A 122 19.06 -1.54 -7.78
CA GLU A 122 19.41 -2.36 -6.61
C GLU A 122 20.44 -1.65 -5.75
N SER A 123 20.10 -1.48 -4.48
CA SER A 123 20.97 -0.87 -3.48
C SER A 123 21.27 -1.87 -2.35
N GLU A 124 22.47 -1.82 -1.83
CA GLU A 124 22.82 -2.56 -0.63
C GLU A 124 22.50 -1.72 0.60
N ILE A 125 21.62 -2.22 1.45
CA ILE A 125 21.32 -1.62 2.74
C ILE A 125 21.93 -2.46 3.87
N GLU A 126 22.58 -1.75 4.78
CA GLU A 126 23.07 -2.36 6.01
C GLU A 126 21.94 -2.45 7.03
N LYS A 127 21.76 -3.64 7.57
CA LYS A 127 20.77 -3.90 8.63
C LYS A 127 21.48 -4.53 9.83
N ASN A 128 20.92 -4.27 11.00
CA ASN A 128 21.37 -4.86 12.25
C ASN A 128 20.42 -5.97 12.69
N VAL A 129 20.99 -7.03 13.22
CA VAL A 129 20.30 -8.08 13.94
C VAL A 129 20.96 -8.27 15.30
N TRP A 130 20.15 -8.50 16.30
CA TRP A 130 20.62 -8.83 17.64
C TRP A 130 20.45 -10.33 17.87
N VAL A 131 21.50 -10.99 18.29
CA VAL A 131 21.47 -12.40 18.66
C VAL A 131 21.77 -12.51 20.14
N VAL A 132 20.96 -13.29 20.84
CA VAL A 132 21.08 -13.57 22.27
C VAL A 132 21.26 -15.08 22.43
N LYS A 133 22.28 -15.52 23.13
CA LYS A 133 22.34 -16.89 23.66
C LYS A 133 21.49 -16.91 24.92
N ALA A 134 20.33 -17.48 24.82
CA ALA A 134 19.32 -17.42 25.88
C ALA A 134 19.49 -18.56 26.88
N THR A 135 19.34 -18.26 28.17
CA THR A 135 19.23 -19.28 29.22
C THR A 135 17.93 -20.09 29.07
N PRO A 136 17.84 -21.31 29.63
CA PRO A 136 16.64 -22.11 29.60
C PRO A 136 15.41 -21.37 30.13
N ALA A 137 15.58 -20.51 31.13
CA ALA A 137 14.49 -19.70 31.68
C ALA A 137 13.96 -18.64 30.71
N VAL A 138 14.85 -18.06 29.91
CA VAL A 138 14.46 -17.11 28.84
C VAL A 138 13.80 -17.83 27.67
N LEU A 139 14.34 -19.00 27.28
CA LEU A 139 13.76 -19.83 26.22
C LEU A 139 12.34 -20.28 26.58
N GLU A 140 12.12 -20.75 27.82
CA GLU A 140 10.79 -21.16 28.25
C GLU A 140 9.77 -20.00 28.20
N ARG A 141 10.18 -18.79 28.57
CA ARG A 141 9.31 -17.60 28.43
C ARG A 141 8.95 -17.27 26.99
N VAL A 142 9.85 -17.50 26.05
CA VAL A 142 9.65 -17.21 24.64
C VAL A 142 8.85 -18.32 23.97
N TYR A 143 9.26 -19.56 24.15
CA TYR A 143 8.69 -20.71 23.45
C TYR A 143 7.45 -21.30 24.13
N GLN A 144 7.31 -21.11 25.45
CA GLN A 144 6.19 -21.66 26.24
C GLN A 144 5.95 -23.16 25.97
N GLY A 145 7.05 -23.91 25.82
CA GLY A 145 7.04 -25.34 25.53
C GLY A 145 6.73 -25.72 24.08
N LYS A 146 6.50 -24.76 23.17
CA LYS A 146 6.16 -25.00 21.75
C LYS A 146 7.19 -24.36 20.83
N ASP A 147 7.40 -24.96 19.67
CA ASP A 147 8.20 -24.36 18.61
C ASP A 147 7.51 -23.11 18.04
N LEU A 148 8.31 -22.11 17.64
CA LEU A 148 7.80 -20.87 17.08
C LEU A 148 7.72 -20.95 15.56
N GLU A 149 6.52 -20.89 15.04
CA GLU A 149 6.26 -20.92 13.61
C GLU A 149 6.16 -19.51 13.05
N PHE A 150 6.96 -19.24 12.01
CA PHE A 150 6.90 -18.00 11.24
C PHE A 150 6.06 -18.23 9.99
N ARG A 151 5.14 -17.30 9.73
CA ARG A 151 4.22 -17.36 8.59
C ARG A 151 4.40 -16.14 7.70
N ASP A 152 4.13 -16.30 6.39
CA ASP A 152 4.05 -15.18 5.47
C ASP A 152 2.73 -14.40 5.62
N ALA A 153 2.60 -13.33 4.84
CA ALA A 153 1.39 -12.50 4.83
C ALA A 153 0.12 -13.26 4.40
N ALA A 154 0.27 -14.38 3.69
CA ALA A 154 -0.81 -15.27 3.29
C ALA A 154 -1.12 -16.34 4.34
N GLY A 155 -0.40 -16.34 5.49
CA GLY A 155 -0.56 -17.31 6.57
C GLY A 155 0.13 -18.67 6.33
N LYS A 156 0.91 -18.80 5.24
CA LYS A 156 1.66 -20.02 4.95
C LYS A 156 2.91 -20.11 5.83
N PRO A 157 3.20 -21.27 6.44
CA PRO A 157 4.40 -21.43 7.25
C PRO A 157 5.66 -21.29 6.38
N ILE A 158 6.59 -20.42 6.80
CA ILE A 158 7.86 -20.19 6.13
C ILE A 158 8.99 -20.93 6.85
N TRP A 159 8.96 -20.89 8.18
CA TRP A 159 10.02 -21.43 9.02
C TRP A 159 9.52 -21.72 10.44
N THR A 160 10.19 -22.65 11.11
CA THR A 160 9.92 -22.96 12.51
C THR A 160 11.22 -22.93 13.31
N ASN A 161 11.33 -22.00 14.27
CA ASN A 161 12.42 -22.02 15.24
C ASN A 161 12.14 -23.12 16.28
N LYS A 162 13.07 -24.05 16.39
CA LYS A 162 12.98 -25.11 17.37
C LYS A 162 13.39 -24.59 18.75
N LYS A 163 12.65 -24.99 19.77
CA LYS A 163 12.91 -24.63 21.18
C LYS A 163 14.26 -25.10 21.72
N ASP A 164 14.86 -26.13 21.08
CA ASP A 164 16.15 -26.70 21.48
C ASP A 164 17.34 -25.85 21.05
N ILE A 165 17.13 -24.83 20.19
CA ILE A 165 18.17 -23.92 19.75
C ILE A 165 18.32 -22.82 20.81
N PRO A 166 19.49 -22.71 21.50
CA PRO A 166 19.66 -21.78 22.60
C PRO A 166 19.93 -20.33 22.12
N TYR A 167 19.48 -19.98 20.92
CA TYR A 167 19.71 -18.65 20.34
C TYR A 167 18.41 -18.02 19.91
N LEU A 168 18.27 -16.75 20.24
CA LEU A 168 17.18 -15.90 19.80
C LEU A 168 17.72 -14.80 18.89
N ALA A 169 17.04 -14.51 17.80
CA ALA A 169 17.41 -13.43 16.89
C ALA A 169 16.29 -12.38 16.84
N PHE A 170 16.68 -11.11 16.99
CA PHE A 170 15.74 -9.98 16.96
C PHE A 170 16.12 -8.97 15.88
N SER A 171 15.13 -8.42 15.22
CA SER A 171 15.33 -7.29 14.32
C SER A 171 15.96 -6.12 15.07
N GLY A 172 16.92 -5.43 14.46
CA GLY A 172 17.56 -4.24 15.05
C GLY A 172 16.68 -2.99 15.08
N LYS A 173 15.36 -3.12 14.86
CA LYS A 173 14.40 -2.02 14.80
C LYS A 173 13.41 -2.09 15.95
N CYS A 174 13.27 -0.95 16.66
CA CYS A 174 12.29 -0.80 17.74
C CYS A 174 10.86 -0.78 17.16
N PRO A 175 9.93 -1.58 17.71
CA PRO A 175 8.54 -1.64 17.24
C PRO A 175 7.74 -0.35 17.40
N HIS A 176 8.25 0.65 18.14
CA HIS A 176 7.60 1.94 18.28
C HIS A 176 7.63 2.73 16.96
N LEU A 177 8.79 3.17 16.50
CA LEU A 177 8.99 3.98 15.29
C LEU A 177 10.23 3.57 14.49
N GLY A 178 10.71 2.34 14.63
CA GLY A 178 11.81 1.82 13.81
C GLY A 178 13.20 2.28 14.18
N CYS A 179 13.39 2.97 15.33
CA CYS A 179 14.71 3.38 15.79
C CYS A 179 15.60 2.15 16.10
N GLY A 180 16.90 2.31 15.88
CA GLY A 180 17.88 1.34 16.38
C GLY A 180 17.98 1.40 17.91
N PHE A 181 18.10 0.26 18.55
CA PHE A 181 18.27 0.18 19.99
C PHE A 181 19.65 -0.44 20.32
N LYS A 182 20.04 -0.39 21.59
CA LYS A 182 21.35 -0.88 22.07
C LYS A 182 21.16 -1.76 23.29
N TRP A 183 22.04 -2.72 23.45
CA TRP A 183 22.18 -3.48 24.70
C TRP A 183 22.88 -2.64 25.74
N ARG A 184 22.26 -2.46 26.90
CA ARG A 184 22.76 -1.62 27.99
C ARG A 184 22.48 -2.27 29.34
N ASN A 185 23.31 -1.92 30.32
CA ASN A 185 23.04 -2.26 31.72
C ASN A 185 22.25 -1.10 32.36
N HIS A 186 20.97 -1.37 32.64
CA HIS A 186 20.10 -0.40 33.28
C HIS A 186 20.27 -0.47 34.81
N LYS A 187 20.26 0.69 35.48
CA LYS A 187 20.58 0.78 36.93
C LYS A 187 19.67 -0.08 37.81
N VAL A 188 18.42 -0.22 37.42
CA VAL A 188 17.38 -0.94 38.21
C VAL A 188 17.06 -2.30 37.61
N LEU A 189 16.91 -2.36 36.26
CA LEU A 189 16.45 -3.54 35.55
C LEU A 189 17.58 -4.49 35.12
N GLY A 190 18.85 -4.12 35.34
CA GLY A 190 19.99 -4.91 34.89
C GLY A 190 20.20 -4.81 33.37
N PRO A 191 20.71 -5.86 32.72
CA PRO A 191 21.00 -5.86 31.29
C PRO A 191 19.73 -5.94 30.46
N VAL A 192 19.53 -4.94 29.59
CA VAL A 192 18.31 -4.74 28.77
C VAL A 192 18.63 -4.21 27.39
N PHE A 193 17.72 -4.37 26.45
CA PHE A 193 17.70 -3.59 25.25
C PHE A 193 17.02 -2.24 25.50
N LEU A 194 17.68 -1.15 25.18
CA LEU A 194 17.21 0.21 25.37
C LEU A 194 17.15 0.93 24.02
N CYS A 195 15.98 1.42 23.66
CA CYS A 195 15.78 2.31 22.53
C CYS A 195 16.03 3.77 22.98
N PRO A 196 17.01 4.49 22.41
CA PRO A 196 17.33 5.84 22.85
C PRO A 196 16.33 6.90 22.41
N CYS A 197 15.48 6.61 21.42
CA CYS A 197 14.55 7.61 20.86
C CYS A 197 13.44 7.99 21.85
N HIS A 198 12.77 7.00 22.42
CA HIS A 198 11.62 7.21 23.32
C HIS A 198 11.68 6.28 24.55
N LEU A 199 12.88 5.78 24.86
CA LEU A 199 13.18 5.00 26.06
C LEU A 199 12.38 3.70 26.24
N SER A 200 11.97 3.07 25.15
CA SER A 200 11.40 1.71 25.24
C SER A 200 12.48 0.72 25.68
N ILE A 201 12.16 -0.10 26.66
CA ILE A 201 13.04 -1.06 27.32
C ILE A 201 12.52 -2.48 27.09
N TYR A 202 13.43 -3.40 26.78
CA TYR A 202 13.10 -4.80 26.55
C TYR A 202 14.09 -5.71 27.29
N ASP A 203 13.60 -6.83 27.78
CA ASP A 203 14.46 -7.86 28.39
C ASP A 203 15.19 -8.72 27.35
N ALA A 204 15.96 -9.69 27.80
CA ALA A 204 16.70 -10.62 26.95
C ALA A 204 15.80 -11.52 26.08
N SER A 205 14.53 -11.70 26.47
CA SER A 205 13.52 -12.42 25.68
C SER A 205 12.89 -11.54 24.57
N GLY A 206 13.27 -10.26 24.51
CA GLY A 206 12.65 -9.26 23.62
C GLY A 206 11.32 -8.71 24.12
N LYS A 207 10.84 -9.11 25.30
CA LYS A 207 9.61 -8.63 25.90
C LYS A 207 9.74 -7.18 26.32
N VAL A 208 8.76 -6.34 25.98
CA VAL A 208 8.70 -4.95 26.44
C VAL A 208 8.48 -4.91 27.94
N LEU A 209 9.36 -4.15 28.63
CA LEU A 209 9.29 -3.91 30.08
C LEU A 209 8.72 -2.54 30.38
N ASP A 210 9.10 -1.52 29.57
CA ASP A 210 8.68 -0.14 29.77
C ASP A 210 8.79 0.66 28.46
N GLY A 211 8.11 1.81 28.42
CA GLY A 211 8.15 2.76 27.31
C GLY A 211 7.00 2.62 26.33
N PRO A 212 6.99 3.47 25.27
CA PRO A 212 5.85 3.59 24.36
C PRO A 212 5.76 2.51 23.29
N ALA A 213 6.63 1.52 23.27
CA ALA A 213 6.56 0.43 22.29
C ALA A 213 5.28 -0.41 22.49
N PRO A 214 4.45 -0.59 21.45
CA PRO A 214 3.16 -1.26 21.57
C PRO A 214 3.27 -2.79 21.71
N ARG A 215 4.46 -3.36 21.45
CA ARG A 215 4.71 -4.80 21.45
C ARG A 215 6.18 -5.13 21.67
N SER A 216 6.45 -6.39 21.94
CA SER A 216 7.80 -6.96 22.06
C SER A 216 8.62 -6.83 20.76
N LEU A 217 9.94 -7.04 20.86
CA LEU A 217 10.84 -7.00 19.71
C LEU A 217 10.44 -8.05 18.65
N ASP A 218 10.60 -7.68 17.38
CA ASP A 218 10.36 -8.59 16.27
C ASP A 218 11.43 -9.69 16.25
N MET A 219 10.99 -10.91 16.55
CA MET A 219 11.83 -12.08 16.44
C MET A 219 12.00 -12.48 14.98
N MET A 220 13.20 -12.93 14.63
CA MET A 220 13.55 -13.39 13.30
C MET A 220 13.75 -14.90 13.29
N PRO A 221 13.45 -15.56 12.16
CA PRO A 221 13.85 -16.96 11.97
C PRO A 221 15.37 -17.09 12.09
N ILE A 222 15.84 -18.13 12.76
CA ILE A 222 17.25 -18.41 12.96
C ILE A 222 17.57 -19.86 12.57
N GLN A 223 18.70 -20.03 11.91
CA GLN A 223 19.29 -21.32 11.61
C GLN A 223 20.75 -21.30 12.03
N VAL A 224 21.17 -22.33 12.74
CA VAL A 224 22.56 -22.55 13.13
C VAL A 224 23.11 -23.68 12.29
N SER A 225 24.12 -23.40 11.46
CA SER A 225 24.89 -24.42 10.75
C SER A 225 26.09 -24.81 11.60
N ALA A 226 26.36 -26.10 11.66
CA ALA A 226 27.52 -26.64 12.31
C ALA A 226 28.82 -26.23 11.59
#